data_d33804d7b8b6ab2dc9d8e854200b1b85
#
_entry.id   d33804d7b8b6ab2dc9d8e854200b1b85
#
_cell.length_a   1.000
_cell.length_b   1.000
_cell.length_c   1.000
_cell.angle_alpha   90.00
_cell.angle_beta   90.00
_cell.angle_gamma   90.00
#
_symmetry.space_group_name_H-M   'P 1'
#
loop_
_entity.id
_entity.type
_entity.pdbx_description
1 polymer ?
#
loop_
_entity_poly.entity_id
_entity_poly.type
_entity_poly.pdbx_seq_one_letter_code
_entity_poly.pdbx_strand_id
1 'polypeptide(L)'
;DRIVSETLGQPMSLISGIPPWVQMYYERLLERTGKKTVREVFPGYSLFIYGGVNFEPYRGKLEELTGGPIDSIETYPASEGFIAFQDDKNDPGLLLNTRSGIFFEFIPADQAFEKDPPRLMLSQVELNRDYVVIINSNAGLWGYNIGDCVRFISLDPYRLLVTGRVKHFISAFGEHVIGKEVEEAMLYATEKTGAKIVEFTVAPQVLPPDGQAPYHEWFIEFDTMPSDVLKFCSLLDEKLREENIYYEDLRKGNILQNLKIT
;
A
#
# COMPACT_ATOMS: atom_id res chain seq x y z
N ASP A 1 -6.03 8.83 -22.95
CA ASP A 1 -6.26 9.86 -23.97
C ASP A 1 -7.62 10.54 -23.85
N ARG A 2 -8.73 9.79 -23.73
CA ARG A 2 -10.06 10.36 -23.61
C ARG A 2 -10.22 11.22 -22.35
N ILE A 3 -9.80 10.72 -21.18
CA ILE A 3 -9.86 11.47 -19.90
C ILE A 3 -9.07 12.77 -20.02
N VAL A 4 -7.84 12.73 -20.58
CA VAL A 4 -7.04 13.94 -20.80
C VAL A 4 -7.78 14.95 -21.69
N SER A 5 -8.43 14.49 -22.77
CA SER A 5 -9.20 15.38 -23.66
C SER A 5 -10.39 16.03 -22.96
N GLU A 6 -11.08 15.28 -22.11
CA GLU A 6 -12.28 15.75 -21.40
C GLU A 6 -11.95 16.70 -20.24
N THR A 7 -10.75 16.56 -19.63
CA THR A 7 -10.31 17.40 -18.51
C THR A 7 -9.57 18.67 -18.95
N LEU A 8 -8.95 18.66 -20.14
CA LEU A 8 -8.32 19.87 -20.70
C LEU A 8 -9.34 21.00 -20.88
N GLY A 9 -9.00 22.15 -20.33
CA GLY A 9 -9.88 23.33 -20.36
C GLY A 9 -10.88 23.42 -19.21
N GLN A 10 -10.91 22.42 -18.31
CA GLN A 10 -11.69 22.49 -17.08
C GLN A 10 -10.85 23.07 -15.93
N PRO A 11 -11.43 23.86 -15.02
CA PRO A 11 -10.72 24.39 -13.86
C PRO A 11 -10.56 23.30 -12.78
N MET A 12 -9.59 22.41 -12.95
CA MET A 12 -9.32 21.33 -11.99
C MET A 12 -8.61 21.87 -10.75
N SER A 13 -9.18 21.65 -9.57
CA SER A 13 -8.61 22.03 -8.27
C SER A 13 -8.19 20.83 -7.43
N LEU A 14 -8.78 19.67 -7.66
CA LEU A 14 -8.45 18.42 -6.99
C LEU A 14 -8.53 17.25 -7.97
N ILE A 15 -7.81 16.18 -7.64
CA ILE A 15 -7.97 14.88 -8.29
C ILE A 15 -8.13 13.81 -7.21
N SER A 16 -8.92 12.78 -7.49
CA SER A 16 -9.02 11.59 -6.66
C SER A 16 -8.69 10.36 -7.49
N GLY A 17 -7.87 9.47 -6.94
CA GLY A 17 -7.52 8.22 -7.63
C GLY A 17 -6.41 7.44 -6.95
N ILE A 18 -6.15 6.26 -7.50
CA ILE A 18 -5.04 5.41 -7.08
C ILE A 18 -3.73 6.04 -7.60
N PRO A 19 -2.69 6.22 -6.76
CA PRO A 19 -1.46 6.92 -7.11
C PRO A 19 -0.83 6.54 -8.45
N PRO A 20 -0.58 5.25 -8.80
CA PRO A 20 0.01 4.91 -10.10
C PRO A 20 -0.88 5.29 -11.29
N TRP A 21 -2.21 5.23 -11.15
CA TRP A 21 -3.10 5.65 -12.24
C TRP A 21 -3.12 7.16 -12.44
N VAL A 22 -3.01 7.90 -11.33
CA VAL A 22 -2.90 9.37 -11.38
C VAL A 22 -1.55 9.78 -11.96
N GLN A 23 -0.48 9.08 -11.63
CA GLN A 23 0.82 9.28 -12.27
C GLN A 23 0.73 9.11 -13.79
N MET A 24 0.19 8.00 -14.28
CA MET A 24 -0.01 7.74 -15.71
C MET A 24 -0.87 8.82 -16.37
N TYR A 25 -1.91 9.32 -15.68
CA TYR A 25 -2.71 10.43 -16.19
C TYR A 25 -1.89 11.71 -16.31
N TYR A 26 -1.05 12.06 -15.30
CA TYR A 26 -0.20 13.25 -15.36
C TYR A 26 0.83 13.16 -16.50
N GLU A 27 1.48 12.03 -16.66
CA GLU A 27 2.44 11.81 -17.74
C GLU A 27 1.79 12.01 -19.12
N ARG A 28 0.62 11.42 -19.35
CA ARG A 28 -0.14 11.61 -20.59
C ARG A 28 -0.65 13.04 -20.79
N LEU A 29 -1.03 13.72 -19.71
CA LEU A 29 -1.44 15.13 -19.75
C LEU A 29 -0.27 16.03 -20.17
N LEU A 30 0.91 15.82 -19.59
CA LEU A 30 2.10 16.62 -19.88
C LEU A 30 2.64 16.34 -21.29
N GLU A 31 2.68 15.07 -21.71
CA GLU A 31 3.02 14.69 -23.08
C GLU A 31 2.13 15.42 -24.11
N ARG A 32 0.82 15.41 -23.89
CA ARG A 32 -0.16 16.01 -24.82
C ARG A 32 -0.13 17.52 -24.84
N THR A 33 0.14 18.17 -23.72
CA THR A 33 0.13 19.65 -23.61
C THR A 33 1.48 20.29 -23.88
N GLY A 34 2.57 19.50 -23.85
CA GLY A 34 3.94 20.01 -23.92
C GLY A 34 4.34 20.86 -22.71
N LYS A 35 3.54 20.83 -21.62
CA LYS A 35 3.84 21.52 -20.37
C LYS A 35 4.79 20.69 -19.52
N LYS A 36 5.49 21.35 -18.58
CA LYS A 36 6.47 20.69 -17.70
C LYS A 36 5.82 20.15 -16.43
N THR A 37 4.75 20.80 -15.95
CA THR A 37 4.11 20.43 -14.70
C THR A 37 2.58 20.51 -14.83
N VAL A 38 1.89 19.72 -13.99
CA VAL A 38 0.43 19.70 -13.92
C VAL A 38 -0.13 21.06 -13.51
N ARG A 39 0.57 21.81 -12.64
CA ARG A 39 0.16 23.17 -12.24
C ARG A 39 0.25 24.20 -13.38
N GLU A 40 1.08 23.97 -14.38
CA GLU A 40 1.07 24.81 -15.60
C GLU A 40 -0.19 24.57 -16.46
N VAL A 41 -0.76 23.38 -16.39
CA VAL A 41 -2.02 23.04 -17.09
C VAL A 41 -3.23 23.46 -16.23
N PHE A 42 -3.17 23.19 -14.94
CA PHE A 42 -4.22 23.45 -13.95
C PHE A 42 -3.70 24.33 -12.80
N PRO A 43 -3.66 25.65 -12.97
CA PRO A 43 -3.10 26.54 -11.95
C PRO A 43 -3.83 26.50 -10.59
N GLY A 44 -5.09 26.08 -10.55
CA GLY A 44 -5.89 25.91 -9.33
C GLY A 44 -5.70 24.56 -8.65
N TYR A 45 -4.88 23.66 -9.20
CA TYR A 45 -4.69 22.33 -8.64
C TYR A 45 -3.96 22.38 -7.29
N SER A 46 -4.58 21.84 -6.24
CA SER A 46 -4.12 22.01 -4.86
C SER A 46 -4.25 20.77 -3.98
N LEU A 47 -5.09 19.78 -4.35
CA LEU A 47 -5.39 18.63 -3.49
C LEU A 47 -5.39 17.31 -4.27
N PHE A 48 -4.70 16.32 -3.71
CA PHE A 48 -4.76 14.93 -4.15
C PHE A 48 -5.46 14.07 -3.09
N ILE A 49 -6.56 13.41 -3.49
CA ILE A 49 -7.27 12.45 -2.64
C ILE A 49 -6.93 11.05 -3.14
N TYR A 50 -6.34 10.22 -2.30
CA TYR A 50 -5.90 8.90 -2.71
C TYR A 50 -6.45 7.79 -1.80
N GLY A 51 -6.27 6.55 -2.23
CA GLY A 51 -6.60 5.35 -1.47
C GLY A 51 -6.25 4.10 -2.28
N GLY A 52 -6.39 2.95 -1.64
CA GLY A 52 -6.19 1.66 -2.28
C GLY A 52 -4.76 1.14 -2.29
N VAL A 53 -3.75 2.02 -2.26
CA VAL A 53 -2.33 1.68 -2.11
C VAL A 53 -1.62 2.74 -1.29
N ASN A 54 -0.47 2.38 -0.69
CA ASN A 54 0.38 3.33 0.00
C ASN A 54 0.90 4.40 -0.97
N PHE A 55 0.80 5.66 -0.58
CA PHE A 55 1.20 6.81 -1.42
C PHE A 55 2.70 7.05 -1.41
N GLU A 56 3.40 6.73 -0.33
CA GLU A 56 4.79 7.13 -0.12
C GLU A 56 5.75 6.69 -1.25
N PRO A 57 5.65 5.48 -1.81
CA PRO A 57 6.50 5.08 -2.94
C PRO A 57 6.33 5.95 -4.20
N TYR A 58 5.16 6.56 -4.37
CA TYR A 58 4.79 7.36 -5.54
C TYR A 58 4.93 8.88 -5.32
N ARG A 59 5.03 9.31 -4.05
CA ARG A 59 5.04 10.74 -3.66
C ARG A 59 6.06 11.55 -4.45
N GLY A 60 7.31 11.13 -4.46
CA GLY A 60 8.38 11.88 -5.11
C GLY A 60 8.14 12.11 -6.59
N LYS A 61 7.65 11.09 -7.31
CA LYS A 61 7.34 11.21 -8.74
C LYS A 61 6.12 12.10 -8.99
N LEU A 62 5.07 11.96 -8.20
CA LEU A 62 3.87 12.78 -8.32
C LEU A 62 4.17 14.26 -8.01
N GLU A 63 4.99 14.56 -7.02
CA GLU A 63 5.43 15.93 -6.71
C GLU A 63 6.31 16.53 -7.80
N GLU A 64 7.17 15.73 -8.45
CA GLU A 64 7.92 16.15 -9.64
C GLU A 64 6.97 16.56 -10.77
N LEU A 65 6.01 15.69 -11.10
CA LEU A 65 5.03 15.94 -12.18
C LEU A 65 4.11 17.11 -11.87
N THR A 66 3.78 17.36 -10.62
CA THR A 66 2.95 18.52 -10.21
C THR A 66 3.72 19.82 -10.17
N GLY A 67 5.06 19.77 -10.09
CA GLY A 67 5.93 20.94 -9.96
C GLY A 67 6.14 21.37 -8.51
N GLY A 68 6.10 20.45 -7.57
CA GLY A 68 6.36 20.63 -6.13
C GLY A 68 5.35 19.94 -5.23
N PRO A 69 5.52 20.07 -3.91
CA PRO A 69 4.66 19.40 -2.93
C PRO A 69 3.17 19.67 -3.13
N ILE A 70 2.36 18.67 -2.89
CA ILE A 70 0.89 18.73 -2.99
C ILE A 70 0.25 18.27 -1.68
N ASP A 71 -0.75 19.01 -1.21
CA ASP A 71 -1.58 18.55 -0.11
C ASP A 71 -2.32 17.26 -0.53
N SER A 72 -2.27 16.27 0.34
CA SER A 72 -2.89 14.97 0.07
C SER A 72 -3.71 14.49 1.26
N ILE A 73 -4.78 13.75 0.96
CA ILE A 73 -5.67 13.14 1.96
C ILE A 73 -5.86 11.68 1.57
N GLU A 74 -5.63 10.80 2.52
CA GLU A 74 -5.90 9.38 2.35
C GLU A 74 -7.35 9.05 2.67
N THR A 75 -7.94 8.17 1.87
CA THR A 75 -9.25 7.59 2.10
C THR A 75 -9.18 6.08 2.02
N TYR A 76 -10.00 5.42 2.81
CA TYR A 76 -10.16 3.98 2.77
C TYR A 76 -11.58 3.63 2.27
N PRO A 77 -11.81 3.78 0.97
CA PRO A 77 -13.04 3.31 0.33
C PRO A 77 -12.89 1.83 -0.02
N ALA A 78 -14.01 1.12 0.05
CA ALA A 78 -14.16 -0.22 -0.53
C ALA A 78 -15.49 -0.26 -1.28
N SER A 79 -15.66 -1.21 -2.22
CA SER A 79 -16.95 -1.41 -2.88
C SER A 79 -18.06 -1.75 -1.89
N GLU A 80 -17.67 -2.36 -0.78
CA GLU A 80 -18.52 -2.79 0.31
C GLU A 80 -18.92 -1.68 1.27
N GLY A 81 -18.16 -0.57 1.31
CA GLY A 81 -18.45 0.57 2.16
C GLY A 81 -17.30 1.56 2.31
N PHE A 82 -17.60 2.76 2.76
CA PHE A 82 -16.61 3.78 3.08
C PHE A 82 -16.15 3.59 4.54
N ILE A 83 -14.96 3.03 4.72
CA ILE A 83 -14.48 2.49 6.00
C ILE A 83 -13.87 3.59 6.88
N ALA A 84 -12.90 4.35 6.34
CA ALA A 84 -12.16 5.35 7.09
C ALA A 84 -11.64 6.45 6.16
N PHE A 85 -11.20 7.56 6.73
CA PHE A 85 -10.63 8.69 6.00
C PHE A 85 -9.69 9.52 6.88
N GLN A 86 -8.72 10.15 6.28
CA GLN A 86 -7.86 11.12 6.95
C GLN A 86 -8.62 12.45 7.09
N ASP A 87 -8.85 12.89 8.33
CA ASP A 87 -9.54 14.15 8.66
C ASP A 87 -8.55 15.23 9.11
N ASP A 88 -7.31 14.86 9.43
CA ASP A 88 -6.19 15.75 9.70
C ASP A 88 -4.99 15.34 8.85
N LYS A 89 -4.54 16.22 7.95
CA LYS A 89 -3.40 15.96 7.05
C LYS A 89 -2.07 15.73 7.77
N ASN A 90 -1.97 16.12 9.04
CA ASN A 90 -0.76 15.94 9.85
C ASN A 90 -0.80 14.66 10.70
N ASP A 91 -1.95 13.97 10.75
CA ASP A 91 -2.11 12.67 11.41
C ASP A 91 -2.19 11.57 10.35
N PRO A 92 -1.28 10.60 10.32
CA PRO A 92 -1.31 9.50 9.35
C PRO A 92 -2.49 8.54 9.59
N GLY A 93 -3.13 8.63 10.75
CA GLY A 93 -4.24 7.75 11.12
C GLY A 93 -5.56 8.13 10.45
N LEU A 94 -6.17 7.16 9.80
CA LEU A 94 -7.49 7.29 9.22
C LEU A 94 -8.57 7.19 10.30
N LEU A 95 -9.43 8.19 10.40
CA LEU A 95 -10.58 8.17 11.30
C LEU A 95 -11.58 7.10 10.85
N LEU A 96 -11.85 6.11 11.69
CA LEU A 96 -12.84 5.07 11.41
C LEU A 96 -14.26 5.66 11.34
N ASN A 97 -14.96 5.39 10.27
CA ASN A 97 -16.32 5.90 10.05
C ASN A 97 -17.38 5.04 10.78
N THR A 98 -17.49 5.23 12.08
CA THR A 98 -18.41 4.47 12.94
C THR A 98 -19.89 4.88 12.80
N ARG A 99 -20.19 5.90 11.98
CA ARG A 99 -21.55 6.43 11.82
C ARG A 99 -22.18 6.19 10.45
N SER A 100 -21.53 5.36 9.61
CA SER A 100 -21.98 5.06 8.24
C SER A 100 -23.05 3.96 8.15
N GLY A 101 -23.51 3.40 9.26
CA GLY A 101 -24.43 2.25 9.27
C GLY A 101 -23.72 0.90 9.03
N ILE A 102 -22.40 0.88 9.13
CA ILE A 102 -21.60 -0.35 9.12
C ILE A 102 -21.27 -0.72 10.56
N PHE A 103 -21.56 -1.99 10.91
CA PHE A 103 -21.11 -2.57 12.15
C PHE A 103 -19.80 -3.34 11.88
N PHE A 104 -18.74 -2.95 12.58
CA PHE A 104 -17.41 -3.51 12.42
C PHE A 104 -17.14 -4.59 13.46
N GLU A 105 -16.55 -5.70 13.00
CA GLU A 105 -15.91 -6.71 13.82
C GLU A 105 -14.46 -6.88 13.35
N PHE A 106 -13.62 -7.39 14.23
CA PHE A 106 -12.17 -7.51 13.98
C PHE A 106 -11.69 -8.90 14.36
N ILE A 107 -10.89 -9.52 13.50
CA ILE A 107 -10.20 -10.77 13.78
C ILE A 107 -8.72 -10.44 13.95
N PRO A 108 -8.04 -10.81 15.07
CA PRO A 108 -6.59 -10.68 15.15
C PRO A 108 -5.92 -11.32 13.94
N ALA A 109 -5.00 -10.59 13.29
CA ALA A 109 -4.43 -11.05 12.02
C ALA A 109 -3.65 -12.37 12.15
N ASP A 110 -3.00 -12.58 13.30
CA ASP A 110 -2.31 -13.81 13.67
C ASP A 110 -3.23 -15.03 13.83
N GLN A 111 -4.53 -14.81 14.00
CA GLN A 111 -5.55 -15.84 14.17
C GLN A 111 -6.50 -15.95 12.96
N ALA A 112 -6.27 -15.18 11.90
CA ALA A 112 -7.19 -15.06 10.76
C ALA A 112 -7.45 -16.39 10.03
N PHE A 113 -6.55 -17.34 10.12
CA PHE A 113 -6.62 -18.65 9.44
C PHE A 113 -7.01 -19.79 10.37
N GLU A 114 -7.32 -19.51 11.62
CA GLU A 114 -7.89 -20.51 12.53
C GLU A 114 -9.26 -20.99 12.02
N LYS A 115 -9.65 -22.19 12.40
CA LYS A 115 -10.94 -22.78 11.98
C LYS A 115 -12.14 -21.96 12.48
N ASP A 116 -12.01 -21.37 13.67
CA ASP A 116 -13.04 -20.56 14.33
C ASP A 116 -12.36 -19.35 14.99
N PRO A 117 -11.94 -18.35 14.20
CA PRO A 117 -11.19 -17.22 14.72
C PRO A 117 -12.07 -16.33 15.60
N PRO A 118 -11.52 -15.75 16.68
CA PRO A 118 -12.27 -14.86 17.54
C PRO A 118 -12.71 -13.60 16.79
N ARG A 119 -13.96 -13.19 17.00
CA ARG A 119 -14.51 -11.93 16.48
C ARG A 119 -14.63 -10.92 17.60
N LEU A 120 -13.85 -9.87 17.50
CA LEU A 120 -13.80 -8.79 18.47
C LEU A 120 -14.69 -7.62 18.03
N MET A 121 -15.36 -7.03 18.98
CA MET A 121 -16.01 -5.73 18.77
C MET A 121 -14.99 -4.60 18.80
N LEU A 122 -15.37 -3.43 18.28
CA LEU A 122 -14.51 -2.24 18.26
C LEU A 122 -13.98 -1.86 19.65
N SER A 123 -14.77 -2.07 20.72
CA SER A 123 -14.34 -1.83 22.10
C SER A 123 -13.30 -2.80 22.66
N GLN A 124 -12.97 -3.85 21.92
CA GLN A 124 -12.05 -4.92 22.33
C GLN A 124 -10.74 -4.90 21.55
N VAL A 125 -10.59 -3.98 20.59
CA VAL A 125 -9.33 -3.84 19.83
C VAL A 125 -8.26 -3.18 20.70
N GLU A 126 -7.01 -3.50 20.41
CA GLU A 126 -5.84 -3.00 21.10
C GLU A 126 -4.98 -2.14 20.16
N LEU A 127 -4.21 -1.21 20.74
CA LEU A 127 -3.25 -0.40 19.99
C LEU A 127 -2.11 -1.28 19.45
N ASN A 128 -1.64 -0.93 18.26
CA ASN A 128 -0.46 -1.52 17.63
C ASN A 128 -0.57 -3.03 17.35
N ARG A 129 -1.77 -3.55 17.24
CA ARG A 129 -2.05 -4.92 16.83
C ARG A 129 -2.78 -4.90 15.49
N ASP A 130 -2.45 -5.85 14.61
CA ASP A 130 -3.08 -5.99 13.31
C ASP A 130 -4.36 -6.82 13.38
N TYR A 131 -5.37 -6.36 12.65
CA TYR A 131 -6.70 -6.99 12.62
C TYR A 131 -7.21 -7.08 11.19
N VAL A 132 -7.86 -8.18 10.88
CA VAL A 132 -8.69 -8.34 9.68
C VAL A 132 -10.03 -7.67 9.91
N VAL A 133 -10.45 -6.86 8.95
CA VAL A 133 -11.73 -6.13 9.04
C VAL A 133 -12.89 -6.98 8.55
N ILE A 134 -13.88 -7.13 9.40
CA ILE A 134 -15.15 -7.78 9.08
C ILE A 134 -16.26 -6.72 9.15
N ILE A 135 -17.11 -6.70 8.16
CA ILE A 135 -18.21 -5.74 8.10
C ILE A 135 -19.58 -6.40 8.07
N ASN A 136 -20.53 -5.70 8.68
CA ASN A 136 -21.94 -5.99 8.62
C ASN A 136 -22.66 -4.71 8.19
N SER A 137 -23.45 -4.76 7.14
CA SER A 137 -24.12 -3.57 6.61
C SER A 137 -25.58 -3.86 6.25
N ASN A 138 -26.38 -2.81 6.24
CA ASN A 138 -27.78 -2.87 5.80
C ASN A 138 -27.94 -3.14 4.28
N ALA A 139 -26.84 -3.11 3.52
CA ALA A 139 -26.81 -3.52 2.12
C ALA A 139 -26.81 -5.05 1.92
N GLY A 140 -26.90 -5.83 3.01
CA GLY A 140 -26.99 -7.29 2.98
C GLY A 140 -25.67 -8.03 3.18
N LEU A 141 -24.61 -7.34 3.57
CA LEU A 141 -23.35 -7.98 3.97
C LEU A 141 -23.43 -8.35 5.46
N TRP A 142 -23.20 -9.62 5.76
CA TRP A 142 -23.25 -10.15 7.13
C TRP A 142 -21.98 -10.94 7.42
N GLY A 143 -21.17 -10.46 8.38
CA GLY A 143 -19.91 -11.08 8.73
C GLY A 143 -18.95 -11.16 7.54
N TYR A 144 -19.01 -10.17 6.65
CA TYR A 144 -18.25 -10.18 5.40
C TYR A 144 -16.81 -9.79 5.65
N ASN A 145 -15.89 -10.68 5.32
CA ASN A 145 -14.45 -10.43 5.37
C ASN A 145 -14.03 -9.70 4.11
N ILE A 146 -13.68 -8.41 4.22
CA ILE A 146 -13.21 -7.61 3.08
C ILE A 146 -11.78 -7.95 2.66
N GLY A 147 -11.06 -8.71 3.48
CA GLY A 147 -9.71 -9.17 3.21
C GLY A 147 -8.61 -8.17 3.55
N ASP A 148 -8.96 -7.03 4.10
CA ASP A 148 -7.98 -6.00 4.48
C ASP A 148 -7.56 -6.14 5.93
N CYS A 149 -6.28 -5.82 6.20
CA CYS A 149 -5.70 -5.73 7.54
C CYS A 149 -5.54 -4.27 7.93
N VAL A 150 -5.82 -3.98 9.20
CA VAL A 150 -5.68 -2.65 9.78
C VAL A 150 -5.01 -2.71 11.14
N ARG A 151 -4.34 -1.63 11.52
CA ARG A 151 -3.72 -1.45 12.84
C ARG A 151 -4.27 -0.20 13.49
N PHE A 152 -4.79 -0.30 14.71
CA PHE A 152 -5.23 0.87 15.46
C PHE A 152 -4.03 1.60 16.07
N ILE A 153 -3.97 2.92 15.82
CA ILE A 153 -2.97 3.83 16.39
C ILE A 153 -3.57 4.79 17.41
N SER A 154 -4.91 4.88 17.47
CA SER A 154 -5.67 5.60 18.48
C SER A 154 -6.99 4.87 18.74
N LEU A 155 -7.48 4.91 19.98
CA LEU A 155 -8.78 4.34 20.38
C LEU A 155 -9.81 5.45 20.74
N ASP A 156 -9.39 6.71 20.85
CA ASP A 156 -10.26 7.85 21.08
C ASP A 156 -9.70 9.11 20.40
N PRO A 157 -10.21 9.52 19.24
CA PRO A 157 -11.11 8.73 18.38
C PRO A 157 -10.41 7.49 17.79
N TYR A 158 -11.17 6.52 17.31
CA TYR A 158 -10.61 5.35 16.66
C TYR A 158 -9.95 5.74 15.35
N ARG A 159 -8.61 5.59 15.31
CA ARG A 159 -7.79 5.82 14.12
C ARG A 159 -7.00 4.58 13.79
N LEU A 160 -6.94 4.28 12.50
CA LEU A 160 -6.26 3.08 11.99
C LEU A 160 -5.35 3.42 10.81
N LEU A 161 -4.42 2.51 10.57
CA LEU A 161 -3.64 2.42 9.34
C LEU A 161 -4.05 1.16 8.60
N VAL A 162 -4.13 1.21 7.29
CA VAL A 162 -4.28 0.00 6.46
C VAL A 162 -2.90 -0.64 6.34
N THR A 163 -2.75 -1.87 6.82
CA THR A 163 -1.46 -2.58 6.86
C THR A 163 -1.31 -3.63 5.76
N GLY A 164 -2.34 -3.86 4.96
CA GLY A 164 -2.29 -4.76 3.82
C GLY A 164 -3.57 -5.57 3.64
N ARG A 165 -3.44 -6.74 3.01
CA ARG A 165 -4.58 -7.66 2.76
C ARG A 165 -4.24 -9.06 3.23
N VAL A 166 -5.22 -9.74 3.84
CA VAL A 166 -5.08 -11.13 4.31
C VAL A 166 -4.68 -12.09 3.18
N LYS A 167 -5.14 -11.83 1.95
CA LYS A 167 -4.82 -12.65 0.78
C LYS A 167 -3.48 -12.30 0.12
N HIS A 168 -2.84 -11.23 0.55
CA HIS A 168 -1.54 -10.79 0.06
C HIS A 168 -0.41 -11.13 1.04
N PHE A 169 -0.59 -12.20 1.82
CA PHE A 169 0.51 -12.81 2.53
C PHE A 169 1.35 -13.62 1.56
N ILE A 170 2.64 -13.36 1.56
CA ILE A 170 3.60 -14.34 1.09
C ILE A 170 3.86 -15.26 2.28
N SER A 171 3.28 -16.43 2.26
CA SER A 171 3.39 -17.41 3.35
C SER A 171 3.57 -18.82 2.78
N ALA A 172 4.26 -18.92 1.65
CA ALA A 172 4.51 -20.21 1.02
C ALA A 172 5.37 -21.14 1.90
N PHE A 173 6.10 -20.57 2.86
CA PHE A 173 7.04 -21.28 3.74
C PHE A 173 6.78 -21.00 5.23
N GLY A 174 5.68 -20.29 5.55
CA GLY A 174 5.33 -19.88 6.92
C GLY A 174 5.90 -18.53 7.36
N GLU A 175 6.46 -17.74 6.43
CA GLU A 175 7.06 -16.42 6.68
C GLU A 175 6.06 -15.31 6.99
N HIS A 176 4.80 -15.46 6.57
CA HIS A 176 3.73 -14.48 6.81
C HIS A 176 4.10 -13.03 6.48
N VAL A 177 4.85 -12.82 5.40
CA VAL A 177 5.24 -11.46 4.95
C VAL A 177 4.01 -10.72 4.43
N ILE A 178 3.70 -9.57 5.04
CA ILE A 178 2.56 -8.74 4.68
C ILE A 178 2.95 -7.61 3.72
N GLY A 179 1.95 -7.06 3.00
CA GLY A 179 2.18 -5.99 2.02
C GLY A 179 2.93 -4.79 2.59
N LYS A 180 2.63 -4.38 3.83
CA LYS A 180 3.32 -3.28 4.51
C LYS A 180 4.83 -3.50 4.63
N GLU A 181 5.26 -4.69 5.04
CA GLU A 181 6.68 -5.04 5.18
C GLU A 181 7.41 -5.01 3.82
N VAL A 182 6.71 -5.45 2.77
CA VAL A 182 7.19 -5.38 1.39
C VAL A 182 7.36 -3.92 0.92
N GLU A 183 6.37 -3.07 1.20
CA GLU A 183 6.40 -1.64 0.87
C GLU A 183 7.50 -0.88 1.64
N GLU A 184 7.66 -1.16 2.94
CA GLU A 184 8.72 -0.57 3.76
C GLU A 184 10.12 -0.99 3.30
N ALA A 185 10.29 -2.25 2.88
CA ALA A 185 11.55 -2.72 2.29
C ALA A 185 11.85 -2.00 0.97
N MET A 186 10.85 -1.83 0.11
CA MET A 186 10.98 -1.09 -1.14
C MET A 186 11.34 0.38 -0.90
N LEU A 187 10.65 1.05 0.00
CA LEU A 187 10.91 2.44 0.35
C LEU A 187 12.34 2.63 0.86
N TYR A 188 12.78 1.76 1.77
CA TYR A 188 14.15 1.79 2.31
C TYR A 188 15.21 1.65 1.21
N ALA A 189 15.04 0.67 0.31
CA ALA A 189 15.99 0.43 -0.77
C ALA A 189 16.03 1.60 -1.77
N THR A 190 14.87 2.18 -2.13
CA THR A 190 14.79 3.34 -3.04
C THR A 190 15.42 4.59 -2.43
N GLU A 191 15.17 4.89 -1.16
CA GLU A 191 15.79 6.02 -0.44
C GLU A 191 17.32 5.91 -0.38
N LYS A 192 17.84 4.70 -0.12
CA LYS A 192 19.29 4.47 0.01
C LYS A 192 20.04 4.50 -1.32
N THR A 193 19.37 4.21 -2.43
CA THR A 193 20.02 4.09 -3.75
C THR A 193 19.66 5.21 -4.71
N GLY A 194 18.62 6.01 -4.41
CA GLY A 194 18.08 7.02 -5.30
C GLY A 194 17.33 6.42 -6.50
N ALA A 195 17.01 5.13 -6.48
CA ALA A 195 16.18 4.49 -7.50
C ALA A 195 14.75 5.04 -7.45
N LYS A 196 14.09 5.10 -8.61
CA LYS A 196 12.65 5.43 -8.71
C LYS A 196 11.95 4.26 -9.37
N ILE A 197 10.82 3.87 -8.79
CA ILE A 197 10.00 2.77 -9.29
C ILE A 197 8.71 3.29 -9.92
N VAL A 198 8.20 2.56 -10.90
CA VAL A 198 6.88 2.75 -11.49
C VAL A 198 5.88 1.83 -10.81
N GLU A 199 6.22 0.54 -10.74
CA GLU A 199 5.37 -0.50 -10.17
C GLU A 199 6.23 -1.68 -9.72
N PHE A 200 5.73 -2.48 -8.77
CA PHE A 200 6.38 -3.72 -8.37
C PHE A 200 5.38 -4.75 -7.85
N THR A 201 5.79 -6.00 -7.90
CA THR A 201 5.07 -7.11 -7.26
C THR A 201 6.06 -8.15 -6.75
N VAL A 202 5.63 -8.95 -5.78
CA VAL A 202 6.45 -10.00 -5.18
C VAL A 202 5.71 -11.32 -5.23
N ALA A 203 6.39 -12.39 -5.62
CA ALA A 203 5.83 -13.73 -5.66
C ALA A 203 6.81 -14.76 -5.04
N PRO A 204 6.30 -15.76 -4.30
CA PRO A 204 7.14 -16.84 -3.80
C PRO A 204 7.51 -17.80 -4.94
N GLN A 205 8.78 -18.03 -5.15
CA GLN A 205 9.29 -19.06 -6.05
C GLN A 205 9.46 -20.37 -5.26
N VAL A 206 8.41 -21.18 -5.24
CA VAL A 206 8.32 -22.38 -4.38
C VAL A 206 9.17 -23.54 -4.92
N LEU A 207 9.20 -23.70 -6.24
CA LEU A 207 9.94 -24.76 -6.95
C LEU A 207 10.84 -24.13 -8.00
N PRO A 208 11.95 -23.49 -7.59
CA PRO A 208 12.89 -22.95 -8.56
C PRO A 208 13.44 -24.01 -9.50
N PRO A 209 13.74 -23.66 -10.75
CA PRO A 209 14.45 -24.57 -11.65
C PRO A 209 15.77 -25.00 -11.02
N ASP A 210 16.27 -26.18 -11.41
CA ASP A 210 17.57 -26.74 -11.00
C ASP A 210 17.70 -27.16 -9.53
N GLY A 211 16.60 -27.38 -8.81
CA GLY A 211 16.61 -27.87 -7.44
C GLY A 211 17.22 -26.89 -6.42
N GLN A 212 17.26 -25.61 -6.74
CA GLN A 212 17.64 -24.56 -5.80
C GLN A 212 16.63 -24.44 -4.67
N ALA A 213 17.06 -23.92 -3.51
CA ALA A 213 16.12 -23.60 -2.45
C ALA A 213 15.18 -22.44 -2.87
N PRO A 214 13.96 -22.37 -2.31
CA PRO A 214 12.98 -21.35 -2.62
C PRO A 214 13.49 -19.93 -2.34
N TYR A 215 12.84 -18.93 -2.97
CA TYR A 215 13.14 -17.52 -2.76
C TYR A 215 11.92 -16.65 -3.08
N HIS A 216 11.93 -15.39 -2.64
CA HIS A 216 10.99 -14.36 -3.09
C HIS A 216 11.51 -13.71 -4.37
N GLU A 217 10.70 -13.72 -5.42
CA GLU A 217 11.00 -13.06 -6.68
C GLU A 217 10.28 -11.72 -6.74
N TRP A 218 11.05 -10.65 -6.94
CA TRP A 218 10.58 -9.27 -7.02
C TRP A 218 10.63 -8.82 -8.49
N PHE A 219 9.45 -8.56 -9.03
CA PHE A 219 9.30 -7.98 -10.37
C PHE A 219 9.18 -6.48 -10.20
N ILE A 220 10.16 -5.73 -10.70
CA ILE A 220 10.24 -4.28 -10.46
C ILE A 220 10.40 -3.54 -11.79
N GLU A 221 9.45 -2.65 -12.09
CA GLU A 221 9.59 -1.68 -13.17
C GLU A 221 10.22 -0.40 -12.61
N PHE A 222 11.43 -0.08 -13.09
CA PHE A 222 12.16 1.11 -12.68
C PHE A 222 11.91 2.27 -13.65
N ASP A 223 11.57 3.45 -13.12
CA ASP A 223 11.70 4.73 -13.85
C ASP A 223 13.18 5.15 -13.88
N THR A 224 13.88 4.99 -12.75
CA THR A 224 15.30 5.24 -12.62
C THR A 224 15.98 4.05 -11.96
N MET A 225 16.82 3.34 -12.73
CA MET A 225 17.56 2.17 -12.23
C MET A 225 18.54 2.58 -11.11
N PRO A 226 18.71 1.76 -10.07
CA PRO A 226 19.79 1.95 -9.12
C PRO A 226 21.15 1.74 -9.81
N SER A 227 22.17 2.48 -9.39
CA SER A 227 23.53 2.32 -9.91
C SER A 227 24.15 0.93 -9.63
N ASP A 228 23.66 0.25 -8.59
CA ASP A 228 24.06 -1.09 -8.19
C ASP A 228 22.81 -1.89 -7.79
N VAL A 229 22.34 -2.74 -8.70
CA VAL A 229 21.15 -3.59 -8.49
C VAL A 229 21.41 -4.65 -7.42
N LEU A 230 22.63 -5.16 -7.27
CA LEU A 230 22.96 -6.15 -6.23
C LEU A 230 22.87 -5.51 -4.83
N LYS A 231 23.35 -4.27 -4.71
CA LYS A 231 23.20 -3.50 -3.46
C LYS A 231 21.74 -3.22 -3.17
N PHE A 232 20.95 -2.83 -4.17
CA PHE A 232 19.51 -2.61 -4.01
C PHE A 232 18.81 -3.88 -3.52
N CYS A 233 19.11 -5.04 -4.13
CA CYS A 233 18.59 -6.34 -3.72
C CYS A 233 18.97 -6.68 -2.27
N SER A 234 20.22 -6.39 -1.85
CA SER A 234 20.66 -6.63 -0.48
C SER A 234 19.94 -5.76 0.54
N LEU A 235 19.65 -4.49 0.20
CA LEU A 235 18.90 -3.58 1.06
C LEU A 235 17.44 -3.99 1.23
N LEU A 236 16.81 -4.51 0.17
CA LEU A 236 15.47 -5.10 0.25
C LEU A 236 15.45 -6.30 1.20
N ASP A 237 16.38 -7.25 1.02
CA ASP A 237 16.47 -8.45 1.86
C ASP A 237 16.76 -8.08 3.33
N GLU A 238 17.70 -7.16 3.57
CA GLU A 238 18.06 -6.68 4.91
C GLU A 238 16.84 -6.08 5.62
N LYS A 239 16.14 -5.18 4.95
CA LYS A 239 14.98 -4.51 5.56
C LYS A 239 13.83 -5.49 5.80
N LEU A 240 13.53 -6.38 4.88
CA LEU A 240 12.52 -7.41 5.06
C LEU A 240 12.82 -8.35 6.23
N ARG A 241 14.09 -8.68 6.45
CA ARG A 241 14.57 -9.47 7.59
C ARG A 241 14.44 -8.74 8.92
N GLU A 242 14.61 -7.40 8.91
CA GLU A 242 14.37 -6.56 10.10
C GLU A 242 12.90 -6.50 10.48
N GLU A 243 12.01 -6.35 9.49
CA GLU A 243 10.57 -6.18 9.71
C GLU A 243 9.86 -7.50 10.04
N ASN A 244 10.35 -8.64 9.52
CA ASN A 244 9.68 -9.93 9.66
C ASN A 244 10.61 -11.01 10.23
N ILE A 245 10.36 -11.36 11.50
CA ILE A 245 11.19 -12.35 12.21
C ILE A 245 11.10 -13.76 11.62
N TYR A 246 9.96 -14.16 11.07
CA TYR A 246 9.79 -15.48 10.45
C TYR A 246 10.55 -15.56 9.14
N TYR A 247 10.55 -14.49 8.34
CA TYR A 247 11.39 -14.37 7.16
C TYR A 247 12.88 -14.47 7.52
N GLU A 248 13.31 -13.74 8.57
CA GLU A 248 14.68 -13.79 9.07
C GLU A 248 15.08 -15.21 9.51
N ASP A 249 14.21 -15.94 10.23
CA ASP A 249 14.47 -17.31 10.66
C ASP A 249 14.60 -18.28 9.47
N LEU A 250 13.75 -18.16 8.46
CA LEU A 250 13.86 -18.96 7.24
C LEU A 250 15.15 -18.67 6.44
N ARG A 251 15.56 -17.40 6.40
CA ARG A 251 16.82 -16.94 5.81
C ARG A 251 18.03 -17.51 6.56
N LYS A 252 18.06 -17.41 7.90
CA LYS A 252 19.11 -17.99 8.75
C LYS A 252 19.17 -19.51 8.67
N GLY A 253 18.02 -20.14 8.60
CA GLY A 253 17.88 -21.59 8.43
C GLY A 253 18.25 -22.13 7.04
N ASN A 254 18.58 -21.26 6.07
CA ASN A 254 18.80 -21.59 4.66
C ASN A 254 17.61 -22.31 4.00
N ILE A 255 16.40 -22.12 4.53
CA ILE A 255 15.16 -22.61 3.94
C ILE A 255 14.76 -21.71 2.77
N LEU A 256 14.93 -20.40 2.91
CA LEU A 256 14.82 -19.40 1.85
C LEU A 256 16.19 -18.88 1.44
N GLN A 257 16.43 -18.76 0.14
CA GLN A 257 17.58 -18.03 -0.43
C GLN A 257 17.36 -16.52 -0.41
N ASN A 258 18.40 -15.76 -0.77
CA ASN A 258 18.28 -14.33 -1.05
C ASN A 258 17.18 -14.09 -2.08
N LEU A 259 16.42 -13.03 -1.86
CA LEU A 259 15.44 -12.60 -2.85
C LEU A 259 16.13 -12.31 -4.21
N LYS A 260 15.37 -12.39 -5.29
CA LYS A 260 15.84 -12.06 -6.64
C LYS A 260 14.98 -10.99 -7.25
N ILE A 261 15.59 -10.14 -8.05
CA ILE A 261 14.92 -9.08 -8.81
C ILE A 261 14.91 -9.50 -10.28
N THR A 262 13.74 -9.36 -10.87
CA THR A 262 13.48 -9.62 -12.31
C THR A 262 12.87 -8.38 -12.96
#